data_e1522dfc70bd59fca7452de06032af19
#
_entry.id   e1522dfc70bd59fca7452de06032af19
#
_cell.length_a   1.000
_cell.length_b   1.000
_cell.length_c   1.000
_cell.angle_alpha   90.00
_cell.angle_beta   90.00
_cell.angle_gamma   90.00
#
_symmetry.space_group_name_H-M   'P 1'
#
loop_
_entity.id
_entity.type
_entity.pdbx_description
1 polymer ?
#
loop_
_entity_poly.entity_id
_entity_poly.type
_entity_poly.pdbx_seq_one_letter_code
_entity_poly.pdbx_strand_id
1 'polypeptide(L)'
;MSTFRKQNLNYLEILFTNFKIVNPIYEEPWNKLVEMREEIARYDEYRAIKSMIGIARNKYKLTTHSTPEKVNYFKTYGYNPKELYQLLRIKEYVNKYVRGVPYEGCLKSNYRDFLIEVKNGFYKKEYVEDIAKSSFEHILNMGNKFAETANKECPEVERKMNEIQKEIMLISIKNELKGEI
;
A
#
# COMPACT_ATOMS: atom_id res chain seq x y z
N MET A 1 -12.97 8.78 0.01
CA MET A 1 -12.11 9.73 -0.74
C MET A 1 -10.92 10.24 0.07
N SER A 2 -11.09 10.72 1.33
CA SER A 2 -9.95 11.17 2.17
C SER A 2 -8.84 10.12 2.30
N THR A 3 -9.21 8.85 2.31
CA THR A 3 -8.30 7.70 2.40
C THR A 3 -7.39 7.58 1.18
N PHE A 4 -7.91 7.78 -0.03
CA PHE A 4 -7.11 7.72 -1.26
C PHE A 4 -6.15 8.92 -1.38
N ARG A 5 -6.56 10.11 -0.90
CA ARG A 5 -5.67 11.29 -0.85
C ARG A 5 -4.45 11.11 0.06
N LYS A 6 -4.51 10.21 1.04
CA LYS A 6 -3.36 9.87 1.88
C LYS A 6 -2.30 9.04 1.15
N GLN A 7 -2.60 8.54 -0.04
CA GLN A 7 -1.71 7.72 -0.86
C GLN A 7 -1.06 6.56 -0.08
N ASN A 8 -1.83 5.97 0.82
CA ASN A 8 -1.36 4.85 1.61
C ASN A 8 -1.57 3.56 0.82
N LEU A 9 -0.49 2.79 0.62
CA LEU A 9 -0.46 1.53 -0.10
C LEU A 9 -1.59 0.58 0.30
N ASN A 10 -1.84 0.39 1.58
CA ASN A 10 -2.84 -0.54 2.10
C ASN A 10 -4.28 -0.18 1.69
N TYR A 11 -4.54 1.09 1.38
CA TYR A 11 -5.87 1.54 0.94
C TYR A 11 -6.00 1.58 -0.58
N LEU A 12 -4.91 1.91 -1.27
CA LEU A 12 -4.94 1.95 -2.74
C LEU A 12 -5.12 0.56 -3.36
N GLU A 13 -4.57 -0.49 -2.72
CA GLU A 13 -4.74 -1.88 -3.16
C GLU A 13 -6.21 -2.27 -3.35
N ILE A 14 -7.13 -1.68 -2.61
CA ILE A 14 -8.58 -1.93 -2.71
C ILE A 14 -9.11 -1.68 -4.13
N LEU A 15 -8.62 -0.65 -4.82
CA LEU A 15 -9.04 -0.33 -6.18
C LEU A 15 -8.65 -1.39 -7.22
N PHE A 16 -7.73 -2.29 -6.87
CA PHE A 16 -7.17 -3.33 -7.73
C PHE A 16 -7.62 -4.75 -7.34
N THR A 17 -8.53 -4.86 -6.36
CA THR A 17 -9.07 -6.14 -5.92
C THR A 17 -10.48 -6.36 -6.47
N ASN A 18 -10.76 -7.59 -6.87
CA ASN A 18 -12.11 -7.99 -7.26
C ASN A 18 -12.93 -8.28 -5.99
N PHE A 19 -13.89 -7.45 -5.68
CA PHE A 19 -14.85 -7.72 -4.61
C PHE A 19 -16.27 -7.35 -5.04
N LYS A 20 -17.24 -7.96 -4.38
CA LYS A 20 -18.66 -7.70 -4.64
C LYS A 20 -19.10 -6.50 -3.83
N ILE A 21 -19.71 -5.54 -4.49
CA ILE A 21 -20.38 -4.41 -3.81
C ILE A 21 -21.64 -4.93 -3.16
N VAL A 22 -21.75 -4.74 -1.86
CA VAL A 22 -22.89 -5.25 -1.07
C VAL A 22 -24.15 -4.43 -1.33
N ASN A 23 -24.00 -3.11 -1.50
CA ASN A 23 -25.13 -2.22 -1.79
C ASN A 23 -25.05 -1.70 -3.23
N PRO A 24 -25.92 -2.17 -4.15
CA PRO A 24 -25.86 -1.85 -5.58
C PRO A 24 -25.97 -0.34 -5.90
N ILE A 25 -26.56 0.46 -5.01
CA ILE A 25 -26.69 1.92 -5.23
C ILE A 25 -25.35 2.64 -5.36
N TYR A 26 -24.26 2.05 -4.85
CA TYR A 26 -22.89 2.59 -4.94
C TYR A 26 -22.04 1.95 -6.05
N GLU A 27 -22.64 1.06 -6.87
CA GLU A 27 -21.88 0.34 -7.91
C GLU A 27 -21.35 1.30 -8.99
N GLU A 28 -22.16 2.22 -9.47
CA GLU A 28 -21.76 3.18 -10.50
C GLU A 28 -20.61 4.10 -10.03
N PRO A 29 -20.72 4.82 -8.89
CA PRO A 29 -19.61 5.64 -8.42
C PRO A 29 -18.37 4.82 -8.04
N TRP A 30 -18.51 3.57 -7.62
CA TRP A 30 -17.39 2.67 -7.39
C TRP A 30 -16.67 2.34 -8.70
N ASN A 31 -17.40 1.98 -9.75
CA ASN A 31 -16.84 1.65 -11.06
C ASN A 31 -16.05 2.85 -11.62
N LYS A 32 -16.54 4.07 -11.47
CA LYS A 32 -15.81 5.30 -11.84
C LYS A 32 -14.45 5.41 -11.12
N LEU A 33 -14.37 5.04 -9.82
CA LEU A 33 -13.10 4.99 -9.09
C LEU A 33 -12.17 3.91 -9.61
N VAL A 34 -12.70 2.74 -9.94
CA VAL A 34 -11.92 1.62 -10.49
C VAL A 34 -11.38 1.95 -11.88
N GLU A 35 -12.16 2.62 -12.72
CA GLU A 35 -11.72 3.07 -14.05
C GLU A 35 -10.53 4.02 -13.98
N MET A 36 -10.49 4.92 -13.00
CA MET A 36 -9.40 5.87 -12.81
C MET A 36 -8.36 5.42 -11.76
N ARG A 37 -8.33 4.13 -11.41
CA ARG A 37 -7.49 3.60 -10.31
C ARG A 37 -6.00 3.88 -10.46
N GLU A 38 -5.45 3.82 -11.67
CA GLU A 38 -4.04 4.13 -11.93
C GLU A 38 -3.75 5.62 -11.72
N GLU A 39 -4.66 6.50 -12.17
CA GLU A 39 -4.55 7.95 -11.95
C GLU A 39 -4.60 8.26 -10.43
N ILE A 40 -5.54 7.64 -9.69
CA ILE A 40 -5.66 7.79 -8.24
C ILE A 40 -4.41 7.29 -7.53
N ALA A 41 -3.85 6.16 -7.95
CA ALA A 41 -2.67 5.57 -7.32
C ALA A 41 -1.39 6.39 -7.54
N ARG A 42 -1.38 7.30 -8.52
CA ARG A 42 -0.30 8.24 -8.83
C ARG A 42 -0.68 9.71 -8.65
N TYR A 43 -1.80 9.97 -8.01
CA TYR A 43 -2.33 11.31 -7.78
C TYR A 43 -1.34 12.25 -7.08
N ASP A 44 -0.60 11.74 -6.09
CA ASP A 44 0.45 12.43 -5.34
C ASP A 44 1.61 11.47 -5.10
N GLU A 45 2.53 11.40 -6.06
CA GLU A 45 3.67 10.47 -6.01
C GLU A 45 4.63 10.79 -4.85
N TYR A 46 4.76 12.07 -4.50
CA TYR A 46 5.56 12.49 -3.35
C TYR A 46 5.00 11.92 -2.05
N ARG A 47 3.70 12.05 -1.83
CA ARG A 47 3.03 11.52 -0.63
C ARG A 47 3.05 9.99 -0.62
N ALA A 48 2.83 9.37 -1.79
CA ALA A 48 2.87 7.92 -1.94
C ALA A 48 4.23 7.35 -1.51
N ILE A 49 5.33 7.87 -2.04
CA ILE A 49 6.67 7.35 -1.71
C ILE A 49 7.03 7.62 -0.23
N LYS A 50 6.65 8.76 0.34
CA LYS A 50 6.86 9.05 1.78
C LYS A 50 6.05 8.09 2.66
N SER A 51 4.82 7.76 2.25
CA SER A 51 3.99 6.75 2.93
C SER A 51 4.66 5.37 2.90
N MET A 52 5.18 4.94 1.75
CA MET A 52 5.90 3.65 1.60
C MET A 52 7.14 3.58 2.48
N ILE A 53 7.95 4.65 2.53
CA ILE A 53 9.12 4.75 3.43
C ILE A 53 8.69 4.62 4.90
N GLY A 54 7.60 5.28 5.28
CA GLY A 54 7.05 5.20 6.64
C GLY A 54 6.61 3.79 7.02
N ILE A 55 5.89 3.11 6.12
CA ILE A 55 5.46 1.72 6.30
C ILE A 55 6.70 0.80 6.39
N ALA A 56 7.67 0.95 5.48
CA ALA A 56 8.91 0.16 5.48
C ALA A 56 9.71 0.32 6.78
N ARG A 57 9.82 1.54 7.30
CA ARG A 57 10.48 1.82 8.59
C ARG A 57 9.82 1.07 9.73
N ASN A 58 8.49 1.07 9.79
CA ASN A 58 7.75 0.32 10.81
C ASN A 58 7.96 -1.19 10.65
N LYS A 59 7.92 -1.72 9.42
CA LYS A 59 8.15 -3.14 9.14
C LYS A 59 9.57 -3.57 9.51
N TYR A 60 10.58 -2.76 9.18
CA TYR A 60 11.96 -3.00 9.59
C TYR A 60 12.10 -3.07 11.11
N LYS A 61 11.54 -2.08 11.84
CA LYS A 61 11.54 -2.08 13.30
C LYS A 61 10.89 -3.34 13.87
N LEU A 62 9.72 -3.72 13.38
CA LEU A 62 8.97 -4.89 13.85
C LEU A 62 9.59 -6.23 13.43
N THR A 63 10.46 -6.25 12.43
CA THR A 63 11.24 -7.46 12.05
C THR A 63 12.28 -7.78 13.10
N THR A 64 12.96 -6.76 13.65
CA THR A 64 14.14 -6.92 14.51
C THR A 64 13.86 -6.68 16.00
N HIS A 65 12.73 -6.05 16.34
CA HIS A 65 12.37 -5.74 17.73
C HIS A 65 11.09 -6.47 18.13
N SER A 66 11.18 -7.20 19.25
CA SER A 66 10.01 -7.88 19.83
C SER A 66 9.03 -6.89 20.44
N THR A 67 7.73 -7.18 20.25
CA THR A 67 6.64 -6.55 21.00
C THR A 67 5.92 -7.63 21.82
N PRO A 68 5.18 -7.29 22.87
CA PRO A 68 4.45 -8.28 23.69
C PRO A 68 3.58 -9.24 22.87
N GLU A 69 2.94 -8.72 21.82
CA GLU A 69 2.05 -9.49 20.94
C GLU A 69 2.81 -10.44 19.99
N LYS A 70 4.11 -10.21 19.78
CA LYS A 70 4.95 -10.92 18.80
C LYS A 70 6.05 -11.78 19.42
N VAL A 71 6.07 -11.88 20.76
CA VAL A 71 7.10 -12.63 21.52
C VAL A 71 7.29 -14.07 21.00
N ASN A 72 6.23 -14.75 20.59
CA ASN A 72 6.33 -16.12 20.12
C ASN A 72 7.17 -16.26 18.85
N TYR A 73 7.10 -15.30 17.90
CA TYR A 73 7.95 -15.32 16.72
C TYR A 73 9.43 -15.18 17.10
N PHE A 74 9.75 -14.27 18.03
CA PHE A 74 11.12 -14.05 18.48
C PHE A 74 11.68 -15.24 19.27
N LYS A 75 10.84 -15.95 20.05
CA LYS A 75 11.25 -17.18 20.71
C LYS A 75 11.58 -18.30 19.71
N THR A 76 10.83 -18.40 18.63
CA THR A 76 10.97 -19.49 17.65
C THR A 76 12.06 -19.20 16.62
N TYR A 77 12.12 -17.98 16.07
CA TYR A 77 12.95 -17.62 14.93
C TYR A 77 14.04 -16.60 15.26
N GLY A 78 13.98 -15.91 16.40
CA GLY A 78 14.84 -14.78 16.76
C GLY A 78 14.47 -13.47 16.05
N TYR A 79 13.43 -13.47 15.22
CA TYR A 79 12.91 -12.33 14.45
C TYR A 79 11.43 -12.54 14.09
N ASN A 80 10.79 -11.57 13.42
CA ASN A 80 9.42 -11.70 12.94
C ASN A 80 9.36 -11.94 11.43
N PRO A 81 9.12 -13.19 10.96
CA PRO A 81 9.11 -13.56 9.54
C PRO A 81 8.03 -12.82 8.74
N LYS A 82 6.86 -12.54 9.35
CA LYS A 82 5.75 -11.84 8.67
C LYS A 82 6.11 -10.40 8.34
N GLU A 83 6.79 -9.73 9.26
CA GLU A 83 7.18 -8.33 9.06
C GLU A 83 8.34 -8.23 8.06
N LEU A 84 9.30 -9.17 8.06
CA LEU A 84 10.33 -9.27 7.03
C LEU A 84 9.70 -9.49 5.64
N TYR A 85 8.77 -10.43 5.53
CA TYR A 85 8.02 -10.66 4.29
C TYR A 85 7.40 -9.36 3.75
N GLN A 86 6.75 -8.58 4.61
CA GLN A 86 6.14 -7.31 4.23
C GLN A 86 7.19 -6.26 3.80
N LEU A 87 8.31 -6.17 4.52
CA LEU A 87 9.40 -5.27 4.17
C LEU A 87 9.97 -5.56 2.78
N LEU A 88 10.19 -6.84 2.46
CA LEU A 88 10.72 -7.25 1.16
C LEU A 88 9.71 -7.01 0.03
N ARG A 89 8.42 -7.22 0.28
CA ARG A 89 7.36 -6.82 -0.67
C ARG A 89 7.36 -5.32 -0.95
N ILE A 90 7.51 -4.49 0.08
CA ILE A 90 7.59 -3.03 -0.08
C ILE A 90 8.85 -2.65 -0.87
N LYS A 91 9.99 -3.31 -0.66
CA LYS A 91 11.19 -3.08 -1.47
C LYS A 91 10.94 -3.32 -2.94
N GLU A 92 10.35 -4.45 -3.29
CA GLU A 92 10.02 -4.77 -4.68
C GLU A 92 9.03 -3.76 -5.26
N TYR A 93 8.00 -3.42 -4.49
CA TYR A 93 7.00 -2.43 -4.86
C TYR A 93 7.64 -1.07 -5.16
N VAL A 94 8.47 -0.54 -4.26
CA VAL A 94 9.16 0.74 -4.45
C VAL A 94 10.03 0.72 -5.70
N ASN A 95 10.79 -0.37 -5.93
CA ASN A 95 11.60 -0.54 -7.12
C ASN A 95 10.79 -0.42 -8.43
N LYS A 96 9.59 -1.00 -8.46
CA LYS A 96 8.70 -0.93 -9.62
C LYS A 96 8.04 0.43 -9.75
N TYR A 97 7.57 0.98 -8.63
CA TYR A 97 6.86 2.26 -8.59
C TYR A 97 7.72 3.42 -9.10
N VAL A 98 8.96 3.55 -8.63
CA VAL A 98 9.89 4.61 -9.05
C VAL A 98 10.34 4.49 -10.50
N ARG A 99 10.21 3.30 -11.10
CA ARG A 99 10.47 3.05 -12.52
C ARG A 99 9.27 3.30 -13.42
N GLY A 100 8.15 3.76 -12.89
CA GLY A 100 6.93 4.04 -13.64
C GLY A 100 6.14 2.80 -14.07
N VAL A 101 6.38 1.62 -13.45
CA VAL A 101 5.56 0.43 -13.70
C VAL A 101 4.12 0.73 -13.27
N PRO A 102 3.09 0.36 -14.06
CA PRO A 102 1.70 0.51 -13.66
C PRO A 102 1.44 -0.04 -12.25
N TYR A 103 0.59 0.62 -11.49
CA TYR A 103 0.39 0.30 -10.06
C TYR A 103 -0.02 -1.16 -9.85
N GLU A 104 -0.89 -1.69 -10.71
CA GLU A 104 -1.26 -3.11 -10.68
C GLU A 104 -0.04 -4.05 -10.80
N GLY A 105 0.92 -3.69 -11.66
CA GLY A 105 2.20 -4.42 -11.80
C GLY A 105 3.09 -4.31 -10.57
N CYS A 106 3.02 -3.19 -9.85
CA CYS A 106 3.74 -3.02 -8.58
C CYS A 106 3.23 -3.95 -7.48
N LEU A 107 1.94 -4.31 -7.50
CA LEU A 107 1.33 -5.20 -6.51
C LEU A 107 1.72 -6.68 -6.71
N LYS A 108 2.11 -7.07 -7.91
CA LYS A 108 2.51 -8.45 -8.23
C LYS A 108 3.97 -8.68 -7.87
N SER A 109 4.26 -9.75 -7.11
CA SER A 109 5.65 -10.11 -6.77
C SER A 109 6.26 -11.04 -7.81
N ASN A 110 7.51 -10.78 -8.16
CA ASN A 110 8.35 -11.65 -9.00
C ASN A 110 9.10 -12.70 -8.18
N TYR A 111 9.11 -12.57 -6.85
CA TYR A 111 9.89 -13.40 -5.92
C TYR A 111 9.00 -14.20 -4.97
N ARG A 112 7.87 -14.70 -5.48
CA ARG A 112 6.82 -15.35 -4.66
C ARG A 112 7.38 -16.48 -3.79
N ASP A 113 8.16 -17.39 -4.37
CA ASP A 113 8.65 -18.57 -3.66
C ASP A 113 9.62 -18.19 -2.55
N PHE A 114 10.57 -17.31 -2.85
CA PHE A 114 11.47 -16.73 -1.83
C PHE A 114 10.70 -16.04 -0.70
N LEU A 115 9.67 -15.27 -1.03
CA LEU A 115 8.85 -14.59 -0.03
C LEU A 115 8.05 -15.58 0.83
N ILE A 116 7.64 -16.72 0.28
CA ILE A 116 6.99 -17.81 1.05
C ILE A 116 7.99 -18.44 2.02
N GLU A 117 9.21 -18.71 1.59
CA GLU A 117 10.28 -19.23 2.46
C GLU A 117 10.58 -18.27 3.62
N VAL A 118 10.70 -16.96 3.31
CA VAL A 118 10.88 -15.91 4.33
C VAL A 118 9.73 -15.92 5.34
N LYS A 119 8.47 -15.97 4.87
CA LYS A 119 7.28 -15.97 5.71
C LYS A 119 7.22 -17.20 6.63
N ASN A 120 7.75 -18.32 6.18
CA ASN A 120 7.80 -19.59 6.92
C ASN A 120 9.01 -19.69 7.87
N GLY A 121 9.90 -18.69 7.90
CA GLY A 121 11.01 -18.63 8.84
C GLY A 121 12.18 -19.54 8.49
N PHE A 122 12.41 -19.85 7.22
CA PHE A 122 13.51 -20.74 6.79
C PHE A 122 14.92 -20.17 6.97
N TYR A 123 15.03 -18.87 7.25
CA TYR A 123 16.34 -18.20 7.29
C TYR A 123 16.81 -17.97 8.72
N LYS A 124 18.14 -18.00 8.91
CA LYS A 124 18.78 -17.70 10.19
C LYS A 124 18.70 -16.21 10.51
N LYS A 125 18.68 -15.90 11.80
CA LYS A 125 18.54 -14.52 12.33
C LYS A 125 19.57 -13.56 11.74
N GLU A 126 20.85 -13.96 11.67
CA GLU A 126 21.94 -13.12 11.20
C GLU A 126 21.72 -12.69 9.74
N TYR A 127 21.33 -13.63 8.87
CA TYR A 127 20.97 -13.36 7.48
C TYR A 127 19.77 -12.42 7.38
N VAL A 128 18.79 -12.60 8.26
CA VAL A 128 17.58 -11.77 8.29
C VAL A 128 17.87 -10.35 8.71
N GLU A 129 18.73 -10.13 9.70
CA GLU A 129 19.14 -8.80 10.14
C GLU A 129 19.81 -8.02 9.01
N ASP A 130 20.71 -8.67 8.27
CA ASP A 130 21.43 -8.08 7.14
C ASP A 130 20.49 -7.75 5.98
N ILE A 131 19.61 -8.69 5.57
CA ILE A 131 18.68 -8.45 4.47
C ILE A 131 17.61 -7.42 4.82
N ALA A 132 17.15 -7.38 6.07
CA ALA A 132 16.20 -6.38 6.54
C ALA A 132 16.83 -4.98 6.52
N LYS A 133 18.03 -4.83 7.05
CA LYS A 133 18.77 -3.57 7.06
C LYS A 133 19.05 -3.07 5.64
N SER A 134 19.66 -3.89 4.80
CA SER A 134 20.00 -3.52 3.41
C SER A 134 18.74 -3.20 2.59
N SER A 135 17.64 -3.91 2.82
CA SER A 135 16.37 -3.64 2.15
C SER A 135 15.76 -2.32 2.57
N PHE A 136 15.79 -1.99 3.85
CA PHE A 136 15.28 -0.71 4.35
C PHE A 136 16.13 0.47 3.86
N GLU A 137 17.46 0.36 3.91
CA GLU A 137 18.38 1.37 3.38
C GLU A 137 18.17 1.60 1.87
N HIS A 138 17.96 0.53 1.11
CA HIS A 138 17.63 0.63 -0.30
C HIS A 138 16.30 1.39 -0.55
N ILE A 139 15.24 1.06 0.18
CA ILE A 139 13.95 1.75 0.10
C ILE A 139 14.11 3.24 0.43
N LEU A 140 14.86 3.55 1.49
CA LEU A 140 15.09 4.91 1.94
C LEU A 140 15.84 5.74 0.88
N ASN A 141 16.93 5.20 0.34
CA ASN A 141 17.75 5.87 -0.66
C ASN A 141 16.97 6.10 -1.96
N MET A 142 16.35 5.05 -2.52
CA MET A 142 15.56 5.17 -3.75
C MET A 142 14.36 6.08 -3.57
N GLY A 143 13.63 5.93 -2.47
CA GLY A 143 12.43 6.70 -2.21
C GLY A 143 12.73 8.18 -1.97
N ASN A 144 13.80 8.53 -1.24
CA ASN A 144 14.18 9.93 -1.05
C ASN A 144 14.64 10.57 -2.37
N LYS A 145 15.46 9.88 -3.17
CA LYS A 145 15.87 10.37 -4.49
C LYS A 145 14.66 10.59 -5.42
N PHE A 146 13.71 9.66 -5.45
CA PHE A 146 12.49 9.82 -6.23
C PHE A 146 11.64 11.00 -5.74
N ALA A 147 11.54 11.20 -4.43
CA ALA A 147 10.76 12.29 -3.84
C ALA A 147 11.24 13.70 -4.24
N GLU A 148 12.49 13.86 -4.67
CA GLU A 148 13.04 15.14 -5.12
C GLU A 148 12.36 15.64 -6.41
N THR A 149 11.94 14.71 -7.27
CA THR A 149 11.32 15.01 -8.58
C THR A 149 9.88 14.53 -8.71
N ALA A 150 9.36 13.86 -7.68
CA ALA A 150 8.02 13.28 -7.69
C ALA A 150 6.92 14.35 -7.80
N ASN A 151 5.91 14.06 -8.59
CA ASN A 151 4.73 14.90 -8.74
C ASN A 151 3.99 15.02 -7.40
N LYS A 152 3.49 16.22 -7.15
CA LYS A 152 2.57 16.50 -6.03
C LYS A 152 1.21 16.78 -6.61
N GLU A 153 0.18 16.32 -5.92
CA GLU A 153 -1.24 16.53 -6.19
C GLU A 153 -1.61 16.90 -7.63
N CYS A 154 -2.29 16.01 -8.33
CA CYS A 154 -2.81 16.26 -9.68
C CYS A 154 -4.21 16.91 -9.58
N PRO A 155 -4.39 18.21 -9.90
CA PRO A 155 -5.66 18.92 -9.73
C PRO A 155 -6.80 18.30 -10.53
N GLU A 156 -6.52 17.74 -11.70
CA GLU A 156 -7.53 17.11 -12.54
C GLU A 156 -8.08 15.83 -11.88
N VAL A 157 -7.19 14.98 -11.37
CA VAL A 157 -7.57 13.75 -10.66
C VAL A 157 -8.34 14.12 -9.39
N GLU A 158 -7.90 15.16 -8.67
CA GLU A 158 -8.61 15.63 -7.49
C GLU A 158 -10.02 16.12 -7.81
N ARG A 159 -10.20 16.88 -8.89
CA ARG A 159 -11.52 17.33 -9.36
C ARG A 159 -12.44 16.15 -9.64
N LYS A 160 -11.97 15.15 -10.40
CA LYS A 160 -12.73 13.93 -10.70
C LYS A 160 -13.12 13.17 -9.41
N MET A 161 -12.17 13.01 -8.46
CA MET A 161 -12.48 12.38 -7.17
C MET A 161 -13.51 13.16 -6.37
N ASN A 162 -13.49 14.50 -6.40
CA ASN A 162 -14.47 15.35 -5.72
C ASN A 162 -15.86 15.19 -6.34
N GLU A 163 -15.95 15.07 -7.66
CA GLU A 163 -17.23 14.83 -8.36
C GLU A 163 -17.87 13.50 -7.94
N ILE A 164 -17.09 12.43 -7.93
CA ILE A 164 -17.54 11.11 -7.47
C ILE A 164 -17.94 11.17 -5.98
N GLN A 165 -17.20 11.88 -5.15
CA GLN A 165 -17.53 12.05 -3.74
C GLN A 165 -18.88 12.76 -3.55
N LYS A 166 -19.15 13.82 -4.32
CA LYS A 166 -20.43 14.52 -4.30
C LYS A 166 -21.57 13.60 -4.73
N GLU A 167 -21.37 12.79 -5.76
CA GLU A 167 -22.34 11.79 -6.23
C GLU A 167 -22.70 10.80 -5.12
N ILE A 168 -21.69 10.22 -4.45
CA ILE A 168 -21.90 9.30 -3.31
C ILE A 168 -22.71 9.98 -2.19
N MET A 169 -22.37 11.23 -1.85
CA MET A 169 -23.10 11.99 -0.83
C MET A 169 -24.57 12.22 -1.22
N LEU A 170 -24.83 12.57 -2.48
CA LEU A 170 -26.21 12.77 -2.98
C LEU A 170 -27.01 11.46 -2.96
N ILE A 171 -26.42 10.34 -3.30
CA ILE A 171 -27.04 9.02 -3.21
C ILE A 171 -27.39 8.72 -1.75
N SER A 172 -26.46 8.90 -0.81
CA SER A 172 -26.70 8.67 0.62
C SER A 172 -27.86 9.52 1.15
N ILE A 173 -27.86 10.83 0.88
CA ILE A 173 -28.93 11.74 1.31
C ILE A 173 -30.29 11.33 0.75
N LYS A 174 -30.35 11.01 -0.55
CA LYS A 174 -31.61 10.58 -1.19
C LYS A 174 -32.18 9.31 -0.56
N ASN A 175 -31.31 8.35 -0.20
CA ASN A 175 -31.75 7.11 0.41
C ASN A 175 -32.18 7.28 1.88
N GLU A 176 -31.45 8.12 2.64
CA GLU A 176 -31.89 8.50 3.99
C GLU A 176 -33.28 9.14 3.98
N LEU A 177 -33.54 10.06 3.03
CA LEU A 177 -34.86 10.73 2.90
C LEU A 177 -36.00 9.77 2.49
N LYS A 178 -35.66 8.67 1.82
CA LYS A 178 -36.64 7.63 1.45
C LYS A 178 -36.85 6.58 2.54
N GLY A 179 -36.05 6.58 3.60
CA GLY A 179 -36.09 5.56 4.65
C GLY A 179 -35.59 4.18 4.18
N GLU A 180 -34.73 4.12 3.14
CA GLU A 180 -34.25 2.90 2.48
C GLU A 180 -32.86 2.47 2.92
N ILE A 181 -32.33 3.01 4.06
CA ILE A 181 -31.04 2.60 4.65
C ILE A 181 -31.27 1.84 5.94
#